data_dee0b9432fa3bfb8c50a5ecc842c4af5
#
_entry.id   dee0b9432fa3bfb8c50a5ecc842c4af5
#
_cell.length_a   1.000
_cell.length_b   1.000
_cell.length_c   1.000
_cell.angle_alpha   90.00
_cell.angle_beta   90.00
_cell.angle_gamma   90.00
#
_symmetry.space_group_name_H-M   'P 1'
#
loop_
_entity.id
_entity.type
_entity.pdbx_description
1 polymer ?
#
loop_
_entity_poly.entity_id
_entity_poly.type
_entity_poly.pdbx_seq_one_letter_code
_entity_poly.pdbx_strand_id
1 'polypeptide(L)'
;CKSFKIKDIEKITSFIKSKKLKNIMIIGYVELPSIDKINLSIKSKLLISKDIFLNNINDQSKILKSYLSNNKLTLLSQKKILKKMLVSYQDEHLLNKNKKIISKLKIKKSFLKKIFSMNIAQSFILNGDRVLAMEDIFGTNDMINKIGKINSKFNDLIFVKSKKSNQIDEIDFPIIGMETLKLLIKYKFRVIC
;
A
#
# COMPACT_ATOMS: atom_id res chain seq x y z
N CYS A 1 4.41 -6.83 -25.09
CA CYS A 1 4.90 -6.81 -23.70
C CYS A 1 6.24 -7.48 -23.59
N LYS A 2 7.11 -6.98 -22.68
CA LYS A 2 8.39 -7.60 -22.36
C LYS A 2 8.43 -7.88 -20.86
N SER A 3 8.86 -9.07 -20.48
CA SER A 3 8.95 -9.49 -19.08
C SER A 3 10.38 -9.36 -18.57
N PHE A 4 10.53 -8.93 -17.31
CA PHE A 4 11.80 -8.80 -16.62
C PHE A 4 11.64 -9.28 -15.16
N LYS A 5 12.72 -9.79 -14.58
CA LYS A 5 12.78 -10.00 -13.12
C LYS A 5 13.07 -8.67 -12.44
N ILE A 6 12.39 -8.36 -11.34
CA ILE A 6 12.55 -7.08 -10.62
C ILE A 6 14.01 -6.83 -10.17
N LYS A 7 14.76 -7.88 -9.87
CA LYS A 7 16.19 -7.78 -9.53
C LYS A 7 17.06 -7.24 -10.66
N ASP A 8 16.60 -7.30 -11.92
CA ASP A 8 17.32 -6.82 -13.10
C ASP A 8 16.95 -5.37 -13.43
N ILE A 9 16.93 -4.49 -12.44
CA ILE A 9 16.45 -3.12 -12.58
C ILE A 9 17.21 -2.31 -13.63
N GLU A 10 18.50 -2.57 -13.85
CA GLU A 10 19.29 -1.91 -14.89
C GLU A 10 18.83 -2.29 -16.30
N LYS A 11 18.44 -3.56 -16.51
CA LYS A 11 17.88 -4.00 -17.78
C LYS A 11 16.51 -3.36 -18.02
N ILE A 12 15.70 -3.23 -16.96
CA ILE A 12 14.40 -2.56 -17.02
C ILE A 12 14.60 -1.09 -17.41
N THR A 13 15.48 -0.37 -16.73
CA THR A 13 15.73 1.06 -17.01
C THR A 13 16.34 1.28 -18.39
N SER A 14 17.26 0.42 -18.82
CA SER A 14 17.83 0.47 -20.17
C SER A 14 16.76 0.25 -21.25
N PHE A 15 15.88 -0.71 -21.03
CA PHE A 15 14.75 -0.96 -21.94
C PHE A 15 13.80 0.24 -22.01
N ILE A 16 13.45 0.84 -20.88
CA ILE A 16 12.58 2.03 -20.83
C ILE A 16 13.20 3.18 -21.59
N LYS A 17 14.52 3.43 -21.38
CA LYS A 17 15.27 4.47 -22.09
C LYS A 17 15.37 4.21 -23.59
N SER A 18 15.55 2.95 -24.02
CA SER A 18 15.57 2.59 -25.45
C SER A 18 14.24 2.90 -26.14
N LYS A 19 13.15 2.94 -25.39
CA LYS A 19 11.82 3.35 -25.88
C LYS A 19 11.56 4.85 -25.75
N LYS A 20 12.57 5.66 -25.36
CA LYS A 20 12.46 7.10 -25.13
C LYS A 20 11.39 7.50 -24.11
N LEU A 21 11.03 6.58 -23.21
CA LEU A 21 10.06 6.83 -22.15
C LEU A 21 10.76 7.49 -20.96
N LYS A 22 10.09 8.47 -20.34
CA LYS A 22 10.59 9.19 -19.17
C LYS A 22 9.76 8.93 -17.90
N ASN A 23 8.49 8.54 -18.08
CA ASN A 23 7.55 8.35 -17.01
C ASN A 23 7.29 6.86 -16.79
N ILE A 24 7.31 6.44 -15.52
CA ILE A 24 7.04 5.06 -15.10
C ILE A 24 5.93 5.09 -14.06
N MET A 25 5.06 4.11 -14.11
CA MET A 25 4.12 3.84 -13.02
C MET A 25 4.22 2.38 -12.63
N ILE A 26 4.29 2.13 -11.32
CA ILE A 26 4.25 0.79 -10.75
C ILE A 26 2.80 0.48 -10.40
N ILE A 27 2.26 -0.63 -10.92
CA ILE A 27 0.88 -1.07 -10.68
C ILE A 27 0.91 -2.51 -10.17
N GLY A 28 0.09 -2.78 -9.17
CA GLY A 28 -0.03 -4.09 -8.53
C GLY A 28 0.96 -4.29 -7.39
N TYR A 29 1.00 -5.50 -6.87
CA TYR A 29 1.92 -5.87 -5.81
C TYR A 29 3.33 -6.10 -6.37
N VAL A 30 4.30 -5.39 -5.84
CA VAL A 30 5.71 -5.54 -6.18
C VAL A 30 6.50 -5.77 -4.91
N GLU A 31 7.00 -6.97 -4.74
CA GLU A 31 7.96 -7.27 -3.68
C GLU A 31 9.35 -6.79 -4.10
N LEU A 32 9.82 -5.74 -3.44
CA LEU A 32 11.16 -5.21 -3.70
C LEU A 32 12.20 -6.11 -3.03
N PRO A 33 13.14 -6.68 -3.79
CA PRO A 33 14.22 -7.46 -3.22
C PRO A 33 15.14 -6.57 -2.38
N SER A 34 15.79 -7.14 -1.38
CA SER A 34 16.86 -6.44 -0.66
C SER A 34 17.98 -6.01 -1.61
N ILE A 35 18.65 -4.91 -1.28
CA ILE A 35 19.62 -4.24 -2.19
C ILE A 35 20.75 -5.18 -2.62
N ASP A 36 21.19 -6.06 -1.73
CA ASP A 36 22.20 -7.09 -1.98
C ASP A 36 21.79 -8.09 -3.08
N LYS A 37 20.47 -8.32 -3.23
CA LYS A 37 19.90 -9.22 -4.23
C LYS A 37 19.60 -8.55 -5.58
N ILE A 38 19.77 -7.25 -5.68
CA ILE A 38 19.57 -6.51 -6.94
C ILE A 38 20.82 -6.60 -7.79
N ASN A 39 20.65 -6.95 -9.06
CA ASN A 39 21.74 -6.99 -10.05
C ASN A 39 22.09 -5.56 -10.48
N LEU A 40 23.08 -4.96 -9.83
CA LEU A 40 23.55 -3.59 -10.09
C LEU A 40 25.01 -3.59 -10.50
N SER A 41 25.35 -2.73 -11.46
CA SER A 41 26.73 -2.38 -11.79
C SER A 41 27.41 -1.65 -10.60
N ILE A 42 28.72 -1.66 -10.58
CA ILE A 42 29.52 -0.97 -9.56
C ILE A 42 29.11 0.52 -9.46
N LYS A 43 28.93 1.17 -10.61
CA LYS A 43 28.50 2.58 -10.69
C LYS A 43 27.16 2.81 -10.00
N SER A 44 26.17 1.94 -10.27
CA SER A 44 24.84 2.04 -9.65
C SER A 44 24.89 1.76 -8.15
N LYS A 45 25.71 0.80 -7.71
CA LYS A 45 25.94 0.53 -6.29
C LYS A 45 26.51 1.74 -5.56
N LEU A 46 27.52 2.39 -6.14
CA LEU A 46 28.12 3.60 -5.57
C LEU A 46 27.13 4.75 -5.46
N LEU A 47 26.30 4.98 -6.49
CA LEU A 47 25.25 6.02 -6.45
C LEU A 47 24.23 5.75 -5.33
N ILE A 48 23.75 4.52 -5.22
CA ILE A 48 22.81 4.13 -4.17
C ILE A 48 23.45 4.23 -2.78
N SER A 49 24.70 3.78 -2.62
CA SER A 49 25.41 3.88 -1.35
C SER A 49 25.59 5.34 -0.92
N LYS A 50 25.89 6.23 -1.85
CA LYS A 50 25.96 7.67 -1.62
C LYS A 50 24.62 8.22 -1.15
N ASP A 51 23.52 7.86 -1.79
CA ASP A 51 22.17 8.30 -1.43
C ASP A 51 21.77 7.77 -0.04
N ILE A 52 22.08 6.50 0.27
CA ILE A 52 21.85 5.91 1.60
C ILE A 52 22.60 6.68 2.67
N PHE A 53 23.90 6.93 2.45
CA PHE A 53 24.75 7.58 3.43
C PHE A 53 24.41 9.06 3.63
N LEU A 54 24.25 9.83 2.54
CA LEU A 54 24.00 11.27 2.62
C LEU A 54 22.57 11.63 3.04
N ASN A 55 21.59 10.81 2.64
CA ASN A 55 20.17 11.09 2.85
C ASN A 55 19.54 10.19 3.93
N ASN A 56 20.33 9.35 4.57
CA ASN A 56 19.88 8.39 5.60
C ASN A 56 18.65 7.57 5.15
N ILE A 57 18.69 7.08 3.90
CA ILE A 57 17.58 6.38 3.25
C ILE A 57 17.71 4.88 3.50
N ASN A 58 16.95 4.35 4.46
CA ASN A 58 16.91 2.91 4.76
C ASN A 58 15.71 2.18 4.13
N ASP A 59 14.82 2.91 3.47
CA ASP A 59 13.59 2.36 2.86
C ASP A 59 13.86 1.99 1.39
N GLN A 60 13.63 0.72 1.04
CA GLN A 60 13.85 0.19 -0.30
C GLN A 60 13.06 0.97 -1.38
N SER A 61 11.86 1.43 -1.04
CA SER A 61 11.03 2.21 -1.95
C SER A 61 11.65 3.58 -2.25
N LYS A 62 12.24 4.22 -1.25
CA LYS A 62 12.96 5.50 -1.41
C LYS A 62 14.23 5.32 -2.24
N ILE A 63 14.94 4.22 -2.02
CA ILE A 63 16.13 3.87 -2.79
C ILE A 63 15.77 3.64 -4.26
N LEU A 64 14.69 2.90 -4.53
CA LEU A 64 14.19 2.70 -5.90
C LEU A 64 13.83 4.03 -6.56
N LYS A 65 13.12 4.90 -5.84
CA LYS A 65 12.75 6.23 -6.35
C LYS A 65 13.98 7.07 -6.67
N SER A 66 14.98 7.10 -5.80
CA SER A 66 16.24 7.81 -6.02
C SER A 66 16.99 7.24 -7.22
N TYR A 67 17.12 5.92 -7.31
CA TYR A 67 17.75 5.25 -8.44
C TYR A 67 17.08 5.61 -9.78
N LEU A 68 15.76 5.60 -9.85
CA LEU A 68 15.02 5.98 -11.05
C LEU A 68 15.23 7.45 -11.39
N SER A 69 15.20 8.34 -10.42
CA SER A 69 15.45 9.78 -10.59
C SER A 69 16.85 10.06 -11.12
N ASN A 70 17.87 9.41 -10.54
CA ASN A 70 19.27 9.51 -11.01
C ASN A 70 19.43 9.00 -12.45
N ASN A 71 18.54 8.11 -12.88
CA ASN A 71 18.45 7.64 -14.26
C ASN A 71 17.56 8.50 -15.17
N LYS A 72 17.15 9.70 -14.74
CA LYS A 72 16.26 10.63 -15.47
C LYS A 72 14.88 10.02 -15.78
N LEU A 73 14.39 9.14 -14.90
CA LEU A 73 13.07 8.52 -14.98
C LEU A 73 12.20 9.04 -13.84
N THR A 74 11.00 9.49 -14.17
CA THR A 74 10.03 10.02 -13.22
C THR A 74 9.03 8.94 -12.84
N LEU A 75 8.93 8.66 -11.55
CA LEU A 75 7.93 7.74 -11.02
C LEU A 75 6.60 8.49 -10.80
N LEU A 76 5.56 8.03 -11.49
CA LEU A 76 4.22 8.63 -11.41
C LEU A 76 3.43 8.01 -10.27
N SER A 77 2.73 8.85 -9.51
CA SER A 77 1.80 8.38 -8.49
C SER A 77 0.56 7.75 -9.11
N GLN A 78 0.17 6.60 -8.60
CA GLN A 78 -1.09 5.92 -8.96
C GLN A 78 -2.31 6.82 -8.73
N LYS A 79 -2.29 7.70 -7.72
CA LYS A 79 -3.36 8.66 -7.43
C LYS A 79 -3.75 9.51 -8.63
N LYS A 80 -2.79 9.91 -9.47
CA LYS A 80 -3.06 10.76 -10.62
C LYS A 80 -3.94 10.06 -11.67
N ILE A 81 -3.77 8.76 -11.83
CA ILE A 81 -4.47 7.98 -12.85
C ILE A 81 -5.74 7.34 -12.28
N LEU A 82 -5.66 6.83 -11.06
CA LEU A 82 -6.79 6.19 -10.39
C LEU A 82 -7.73 7.19 -9.68
N LYS A 83 -7.64 8.48 -10.00
CA LYS A 83 -8.38 9.55 -9.31
C LYS A 83 -9.89 9.28 -9.22
N LYS A 84 -10.49 8.68 -10.26
CA LYS A 84 -11.91 8.30 -10.28
C LYS A 84 -12.24 7.05 -9.45
N MET A 85 -11.24 6.26 -9.07
CA MET A 85 -11.38 5.03 -8.28
C MET A 85 -11.00 5.22 -6.81
N LEU A 86 -10.57 6.43 -6.45
CA LEU A 86 -10.28 6.76 -5.06
C LEU A 86 -11.59 7.02 -4.32
N VAL A 87 -11.77 6.37 -3.19
CA VAL A 87 -12.84 6.74 -2.27
C VAL A 87 -12.54 8.13 -1.75
N SER A 88 -13.37 9.11 -2.11
CA SER A 88 -13.21 10.48 -1.68
C SER A 88 -14.08 10.76 -0.44
N TYR A 89 -13.64 11.69 0.38
CA TYR A 89 -14.42 12.20 1.51
C TYR A 89 -15.74 12.88 1.05
N GLN A 90 -15.89 13.11 -0.25
CA GLN A 90 -17.02 13.81 -0.87
C GLN A 90 -18.17 12.85 -1.25
N ASP A 91 -18.01 11.55 -1.07
CA ASP A 91 -19.12 10.61 -1.14
C ASP A 91 -20.01 10.75 0.12
N GLU A 92 -20.45 12.00 0.39
CA GLU A 92 -21.34 12.36 1.51
C GLU A 92 -22.62 11.50 1.54
N HIS A 93 -23.04 11.01 0.39
CA HIS A 93 -24.22 10.16 0.26
C HIS A 93 -24.07 8.85 1.06
N LEU A 94 -22.88 8.24 1.05
CA LEU A 94 -22.58 7.04 1.85
C LEU A 94 -22.41 7.38 3.32
N LEU A 95 -21.89 8.57 3.63
CA LEU A 95 -21.67 9.04 5.00
C LEU A 95 -22.98 9.37 5.71
N ASN A 96 -23.93 10.00 5.02
CA ASN A 96 -25.21 10.39 5.63
C ASN A 96 -26.11 9.20 6.00
N LYS A 97 -26.07 8.12 5.24
CA LYS A 97 -26.86 6.90 5.48
C LYS A 97 -26.42 6.13 6.73
N ASN A 98 -25.20 6.37 7.23
CA ASN A 98 -24.59 5.62 8.34
C ASN A 98 -23.98 6.52 9.43
N LYS A 99 -24.62 7.65 9.75
CA LYS A 99 -24.13 8.62 10.77
C LYS A 99 -23.71 7.97 12.10
N LYS A 100 -24.46 6.94 12.56
CA LYS A 100 -24.17 6.22 13.80
C LYS A 100 -22.86 5.41 13.71
N ILE A 101 -22.56 4.82 12.56
CA ILE A 101 -21.31 4.07 12.33
C ILE A 101 -20.15 5.05 12.24
N ILE A 102 -20.34 6.16 11.54
CA ILE A 102 -19.31 7.20 11.36
C ILE A 102 -18.98 7.89 12.68
N SER A 103 -19.96 8.12 13.55
CA SER A 103 -19.68 8.68 14.88
C SER A 103 -18.85 7.72 15.73
N LYS A 104 -19.10 6.41 15.65
CA LYS A 104 -18.26 5.38 16.26
C LYS A 104 -16.86 5.38 15.65
N LEU A 105 -16.72 5.54 14.34
CA LEU A 105 -15.43 5.64 13.66
C LEU A 105 -14.67 6.92 14.03
N LYS A 106 -15.34 8.05 14.22
CA LYS A 106 -14.73 9.32 14.65
C LYS A 106 -14.03 9.19 16.00
N ILE A 107 -14.66 8.52 16.96
CA ILE A 107 -14.06 8.28 18.28
C ILE A 107 -12.73 7.55 18.16
N LYS A 108 -12.57 6.70 17.16
CA LYS A 108 -11.38 5.87 16.95
C LYS A 108 -10.37 6.42 15.97
N LYS A 109 -10.65 7.56 15.33
CA LYS A 109 -9.72 8.17 14.39
C LYS A 109 -8.36 8.47 15.03
N SER A 110 -8.35 8.94 16.28
CA SER A 110 -7.11 9.19 17.05
C SER A 110 -6.38 7.88 17.37
N PHE A 111 -7.12 6.85 17.77
CA PHE A 111 -6.57 5.53 18.04
C PHE A 111 -6.00 4.89 16.77
N LEU A 112 -6.75 4.90 15.66
CA LEU A 112 -6.28 4.40 14.37
C LEU A 112 -5.05 5.16 13.87
N LYS A 113 -5.04 6.50 13.98
CA LYS A 113 -3.85 7.30 13.65
C LYS A 113 -2.64 6.86 14.46
N LYS A 114 -2.80 6.60 15.75
CA LYS A 114 -1.72 6.12 16.62
C LYS A 114 -1.21 4.75 16.19
N ILE A 115 -2.11 3.79 15.92
CA ILE A 115 -1.73 2.45 15.44
C ILE A 115 -1.02 2.53 14.08
N PHE A 116 -1.56 3.29 13.12
CA PHE A 116 -0.94 3.43 11.81
C PHE A 116 0.42 4.14 11.86
N SER A 117 0.61 5.08 12.81
CA SER A 117 1.92 5.73 13.00
C SER A 117 3.00 4.79 13.53
N MET A 118 2.62 3.68 14.17
CA MET A 118 3.57 2.66 14.63
C MET A 118 4.10 1.77 13.50
N ASN A 119 3.56 1.88 12.29
CA ASN A 119 3.97 1.09 11.11
C ASN A 119 3.87 -0.45 11.26
N ILE A 120 3.04 -0.94 12.16
CA ILE A 120 2.94 -2.39 12.46
C ILE A 120 2.17 -3.11 11.36
N ALA A 121 1.03 -2.57 10.93
CA ALA A 121 0.17 -3.17 9.92
C ALA A 121 -0.51 -2.11 9.06
N GLN A 122 -0.98 -2.50 7.87
CA GLN A 122 -1.75 -1.62 6.96
C GLN A 122 -3.25 -1.82 7.11
N SER A 123 -3.68 -3.01 7.55
CA SER A 123 -5.09 -3.37 7.61
C SER A 123 -5.45 -3.88 8.99
N PHE A 124 -6.68 -3.55 9.43
CA PHE A 124 -7.24 -3.96 10.71
C PHE A 124 -8.70 -4.36 10.54
N ILE A 125 -9.15 -5.27 11.40
CA ILE A 125 -10.57 -5.59 11.57
C ILE A 125 -10.99 -5.15 12.96
N LEU A 126 -12.06 -4.38 13.01
CA LEU A 126 -12.64 -3.86 14.24
C LEU A 126 -14.06 -4.39 14.46
N ASN A 127 -14.44 -4.55 15.71
CA ASN A 127 -15.85 -4.67 16.14
C ASN A 127 -16.14 -3.60 17.19
N GLY A 128 -16.91 -2.62 16.79
CA GLY A 128 -17.12 -1.45 17.64
C GLY A 128 -15.77 -0.79 17.98
N ASP A 129 -15.31 -0.83 19.25
CA ASP A 129 -14.04 -0.26 19.74
C ASP A 129 -12.91 -1.26 19.94
N ARG A 130 -13.12 -2.50 19.61
CA ARG A 130 -12.09 -3.52 19.75
C ARG A 130 -11.41 -3.78 18.43
N VAL A 131 -10.08 -3.85 18.45
CA VAL A 131 -9.32 -4.44 17.37
C VAL A 131 -9.42 -5.95 17.51
N LEU A 132 -10.04 -6.61 16.53
CA LEU A 132 -10.16 -8.07 16.50
C LEU A 132 -8.95 -8.72 15.85
N ALA A 133 -8.42 -8.08 14.80
CA ALA A 133 -7.25 -8.56 14.09
C ALA A 133 -6.51 -7.40 13.42
N MET A 134 -5.22 -7.62 13.19
CA MET A 134 -4.38 -6.81 12.33
C MET A 134 -3.68 -7.71 11.31
N GLU A 135 -3.37 -7.16 10.16
CA GLU A 135 -2.68 -7.85 9.08
C GLU A 135 -1.28 -8.29 9.53
N ASP A 136 -1.02 -9.56 9.34
CA ASP A 136 0.27 -10.21 9.60
C ASP A 136 1.00 -10.53 8.29
N ILE A 137 2.04 -11.37 8.37
CA ILE A 137 2.83 -11.83 7.21
C ILE A 137 2.02 -12.63 6.18
N PHE A 138 0.86 -13.19 6.55
CA PHE A 138 -0.02 -13.93 5.64
C PHE A 138 -0.96 -13.02 4.85
N GLY A 139 -1.01 -11.73 5.19
CA GLY A 139 -1.67 -10.67 4.44
C GLY A 139 -3.16 -10.48 4.74
N THR A 140 -3.72 -9.49 4.07
CA THR A 140 -5.09 -8.99 4.31
C THR A 140 -6.17 -10.07 4.15
N ASN A 141 -6.08 -10.89 3.09
CA ASN A 141 -7.13 -11.88 2.79
C ASN A 141 -7.17 -13.00 3.82
N ASP A 142 -6.02 -13.43 4.34
CA ASP A 142 -5.94 -14.45 5.39
C ASP A 142 -6.54 -13.92 6.70
N MET A 143 -6.21 -12.70 7.09
CA MET A 143 -6.81 -12.03 8.24
C MET A 143 -8.34 -11.98 8.15
N ILE A 144 -8.88 -11.59 6.97
CA ILE A 144 -10.33 -11.52 6.75
C ILE A 144 -10.96 -12.91 6.84
N ASN A 145 -10.33 -13.94 6.27
CA ASN A 145 -10.82 -15.31 6.34
C ASN A 145 -10.84 -15.85 7.77
N LYS A 146 -9.81 -15.61 8.57
CA LYS A 146 -9.74 -16.04 9.97
C LYS A 146 -10.89 -15.45 10.79
N ILE A 147 -11.08 -14.13 10.71
CA ILE A 147 -12.17 -13.45 11.44
C ILE A 147 -13.53 -13.78 10.84
N GLY A 148 -13.64 -13.87 9.53
CA GLY A 148 -14.90 -14.17 8.85
C GLY A 148 -15.48 -15.53 9.21
N LYS A 149 -14.64 -16.54 9.48
CA LYS A 149 -15.08 -17.88 9.93
C LYS A 149 -15.75 -17.87 11.33
N ILE A 150 -15.40 -16.90 12.16
CA ILE A 150 -15.97 -16.75 13.52
C ILE A 150 -16.93 -15.56 13.62
N ASN A 151 -17.32 -15.00 12.50
CA ASN A 151 -18.13 -13.79 12.34
C ASN A 151 -19.51 -13.88 13.04
N SER A 152 -20.11 -15.08 13.20
CA SER A 152 -21.39 -15.25 13.92
C SER A 152 -21.39 -14.66 15.33
N LYS A 153 -20.21 -14.40 15.90
CA LYS A 153 -20.04 -13.76 17.21
C LYS A 153 -20.01 -12.22 17.17
N PHE A 154 -20.02 -11.61 15.98
CA PHE A 154 -19.80 -10.17 15.83
C PHE A 154 -20.86 -9.53 14.92
N ASN A 155 -21.47 -8.45 15.39
CA ASN A 155 -22.57 -7.78 14.68
C ASN A 155 -22.12 -6.66 13.74
N ASP A 156 -20.96 -6.04 13.98
CA ASP A 156 -20.52 -4.83 13.30
C ASP A 156 -19.02 -4.92 12.93
N LEU A 157 -18.69 -5.79 11.98
CA LEU A 157 -17.32 -5.88 11.47
C LEU A 157 -16.97 -4.68 10.59
N ILE A 158 -15.88 -4.02 10.92
CA ILE A 158 -15.34 -2.88 10.20
C ILE A 158 -13.96 -3.26 9.68
N PHE A 159 -13.77 -3.17 8.39
CA PHE A 159 -12.45 -3.32 7.77
C PHE A 159 -11.83 -1.94 7.56
N VAL A 160 -10.61 -1.76 8.04
CA VAL A 160 -9.85 -0.51 7.90
C VAL A 160 -8.53 -0.80 7.21
N LYS A 161 -8.25 -0.05 6.14
CA LYS A 161 -6.95 -0.09 5.46
C LYS A 161 -6.41 1.31 5.29
N SER A 162 -5.17 1.53 5.69
CA SER A 162 -4.52 2.82 5.60
C SER A 162 -3.10 2.70 5.07
N LYS A 163 -2.60 3.79 4.55
CA LYS A 163 -1.21 3.95 4.19
C LYS A 163 -0.34 3.97 5.44
N LYS A 164 0.79 3.27 5.44
CA LYS A 164 1.84 3.44 6.46
C LYS A 164 2.48 4.83 6.31
N SER A 165 2.92 5.43 7.42
CA SER A 165 3.48 6.79 7.44
C SER A 165 4.68 6.96 6.50
N ASN A 166 5.47 5.90 6.32
CA ASN A 166 6.72 5.93 5.53
C ASN A 166 6.55 5.49 4.07
N GLN A 167 5.33 5.12 3.64
CA GLN A 167 5.09 4.66 2.27
C GLN A 167 5.10 5.81 1.26
N ILE A 168 5.70 5.52 0.11
CA ILE A 168 5.75 6.44 -1.02
C ILE A 168 4.51 6.22 -1.89
N ASP A 169 3.72 7.26 -2.12
CA ASP A 169 2.47 7.22 -2.91
C ASP A 169 2.64 6.68 -4.33
N GLU A 170 3.85 6.74 -4.88
CA GLU A 170 4.16 6.27 -6.22
C GLU A 170 4.41 4.77 -6.29
N ILE A 171 4.81 4.13 -5.18
CA ILE A 171 5.21 2.71 -5.16
C ILE A 171 4.20 1.85 -4.44
N ASP A 172 3.74 2.31 -3.29
CA ASP A 172 2.92 1.50 -2.39
C ASP A 172 1.68 2.28 -1.96
N PHE A 173 0.67 2.25 -2.83
CA PHE A 173 -0.62 2.85 -2.54
C PHE A 173 -1.55 1.78 -1.96
N PRO A 174 -2.26 2.02 -0.84
CA PRO A 174 -3.16 1.05 -0.24
C PRO A 174 -4.33 0.78 -1.17
N ILE A 175 -4.32 -0.37 -1.82
CA ILE A 175 -5.36 -0.82 -2.75
C ILE A 175 -6.13 -1.97 -2.12
N ILE A 176 -7.44 -1.99 -2.33
CA ILE A 176 -8.31 -3.13 -2.02
C ILE A 176 -8.59 -3.85 -3.33
N GLY A 177 -8.09 -5.09 -3.44
CA GLY A 177 -8.30 -5.91 -4.63
C GLY A 177 -9.70 -6.54 -4.67
N MET A 178 -10.09 -7.03 -5.84
CA MET A 178 -11.40 -7.65 -6.04
C MET A 178 -11.63 -8.87 -5.15
N GLU A 179 -10.59 -9.68 -4.89
CA GLU A 179 -10.69 -10.83 -3.98
C GLU A 179 -10.98 -10.38 -2.54
N THR A 180 -10.29 -9.35 -2.07
CA THR A 180 -10.55 -8.77 -0.76
C THR A 180 -11.98 -8.28 -0.63
N LEU A 181 -12.49 -7.56 -1.66
CA LEU A 181 -13.90 -7.13 -1.68
C LEU A 181 -14.88 -8.29 -1.63
N LYS A 182 -14.64 -9.36 -2.40
CA LYS A 182 -15.48 -10.56 -2.36
C LYS A 182 -15.51 -11.21 -0.96
N LEU A 183 -14.37 -11.26 -0.28
CA LEU A 183 -14.30 -11.78 1.09
C LEU A 183 -15.05 -10.88 2.09
N LEU A 184 -14.90 -9.57 2.00
CA LEU A 184 -15.61 -8.62 2.85
C LEU A 184 -17.13 -8.73 2.68
N ILE A 185 -17.61 -8.90 1.45
CA ILE A 185 -19.03 -9.14 1.13
C ILE A 185 -19.48 -10.50 1.68
N LYS A 186 -18.73 -11.57 1.38
CA LYS A 186 -19.02 -12.93 1.84
C LYS A 186 -19.22 -12.98 3.36
N TYR A 187 -18.35 -12.33 4.09
CA TYR A 187 -18.40 -12.31 5.56
C TYR A 187 -19.19 -11.14 6.15
N LYS A 188 -19.97 -10.44 5.31
CA LYS A 188 -20.91 -9.38 5.72
C LYS A 188 -20.26 -8.28 6.55
N PHE A 189 -19.05 -7.86 6.14
CA PHE A 189 -18.45 -6.67 6.73
C PHE A 189 -19.35 -5.45 6.48
N ARG A 190 -19.60 -4.68 7.53
CA ARG A 190 -20.54 -3.58 7.47
C ARG A 190 -19.96 -2.30 6.91
N VAL A 191 -18.68 -2.07 7.15
CA VAL A 191 -17.98 -0.85 6.76
C VAL A 191 -16.58 -1.19 6.25
N ILE A 192 -16.18 -0.48 5.19
CA ILE A 192 -14.82 -0.44 4.66
C ILE A 192 -14.33 1.00 4.77
N CYS A 193 -13.15 1.21 5.38
CA CYS A 193 -12.53 2.52 5.59
C CYS A 193 -11.09 2.55 5.07
#